data_ce1769bdfea8a83609009d3e2e67565d
#
_entry.id   ce1769bdfea8a83609009d3e2e67565d
#
_cell.length_a   1.000
_cell.length_b   1.000
_cell.length_c   1.000
_cell.angle_alpha   90.00
_cell.angle_beta   90.00
_cell.angle_gamma   90.00
#
_symmetry.space_group_name_H-M   'P 1'
#
loop_
_entity.id
_entity.type
_entity.pdbx_description
1 polymer ?
#
loop_
_entity_poly.entity_id
_entity_poly.type
_entity_poly.pdbx_seq_one_letter_code
_entity_poly.pdbx_strand_id
1 'polypeptide(L)'
;MRKGRCFVPSFFAPWFFVPFVVPFLVRSFFVPFLVLSPSFLVLEAQPAQPGRVDTLRAVGGLPPETCNVFREPLAFRQIASGTYFVFDRRAHAVFSVPSSGGPPTKIVEIGGEDGRLLEPTAFDVAPDGTFAVADAPRGQERLQIFDPTGKWIAGFFLPGRAQTRISVGGLGMGGVSTVAFLGRGIALNQPETGSLITEYGLSGTPVRSIGMLRATGHENDRQLHLAMNTGVPLPHPSGGYYFVFLAGSPVFRRYDAKGRLLFERVMQGRELDPVLEQMPKQWPRRTIDGAEFPLVVPTVRTAAVDPKGNLWVAFLTPYTYVFDENGEKTRSVEFRGAGILAPSSLSFGPRGRLLVTPGCYEFAGY
;
A
#
# COMPACT_ATOMS: atom_id res chain seq x y z
N MET A 1 -48.27 -7.65 43.54
CA MET A 1 -49.68 -7.92 43.18
C MET A 1 -49.85 -7.93 41.67
N ARG A 2 -50.52 -8.97 41.25
CA ARG A 2 -51.17 -9.39 39.99
C ARG A 2 -50.26 -9.93 38.87
N LYS A 3 -50.40 -11.26 38.82
CA LYS A 3 -50.17 -12.23 37.77
C LYS A 3 -51.12 -11.99 36.58
N GLY A 4 -50.69 -12.27 35.38
CA GLY A 4 -51.52 -12.48 34.20
C GLY A 4 -50.88 -13.53 33.29
N ARG A 5 -51.46 -14.73 33.34
CA ARG A 5 -51.18 -15.89 32.47
C ARG A 5 -52.14 -15.87 31.28
N CYS A 6 -51.82 -16.76 30.33
CA CYS A 6 -52.65 -17.39 29.27
C CYS A 6 -52.45 -16.75 27.87
N PHE A 7 -52.35 -17.45 26.75
CA PHE A 7 -52.88 -18.77 26.35
C PHE A 7 -52.20 -19.19 25.03
N VAL A 8 -51.92 -20.49 24.89
CA VAL A 8 -51.62 -21.19 23.63
C VAL A 8 -52.95 -21.69 23.07
N PRO A 9 -53.12 -21.77 21.75
CA PRO A 9 -53.76 -22.97 21.24
C PRO A 9 -52.98 -23.62 20.07
N SER A 10 -52.79 -24.90 20.25
CA SER A 10 -52.47 -25.92 19.28
C SER A 10 -53.63 -26.10 18.30
N PHE A 11 -53.39 -26.29 17.03
CA PHE A 11 -54.30 -26.94 16.11
C PHE A 11 -53.59 -28.05 15.36
N PHE A 12 -54.00 -29.27 15.68
CA PHE A 12 -53.83 -30.51 14.93
C PHE A 12 -55.00 -30.65 13.94
N ALA A 13 -54.78 -31.15 12.74
CA ALA A 13 -55.71 -31.99 11.99
C ALA A 13 -55.08 -32.49 10.67
N PRO A 14 -55.64 -33.53 10.06
CA PRO A 14 -54.87 -34.71 9.69
C PRO A 14 -54.95 -35.07 8.18
N TRP A 15 -54.03 -35.95 7.78
CA TRP A 15 -54.06 -37.00 6.77
C TRP A 15 -55.17 -37.04 5.70
N PHE A 16 -54.77 -37.08 4.44
CA PHE A 16 -55.40 -37.88 3.41
C PHE A 16 -54.36 -38.51 2.49
N PHE A 17 -54.28 -39.85 2.54
CA PHE A 17 -53.64 -40.74 1.61
C PHE A 17 -54.59 -41.02 0.45
N VAL A 18 -54.18 -40.93 -0.81
CA VAL A 18 -54.80 -41.53 -1.97
C VAL A 18 -53.74 -42.21 -2.80
N PRO A 19 -53.77 -43.52 -3.02
CA PRO A 19 -52.86 -44.21 -3.91
C PRO A 19 -53.44 -44.22 -5.31
N PHE A 20 -52.76 -43.65 -6.28
CA PHE A 20 -53.01 -43.89 -7.69
C PHE A 20 -51.94 -44.83 -8.25
N VAL A 21 -52.36 -46.06 -8.55
CA VAL A 21 -51.61 -47.06 -9.28
C VAL A 21 -51.93 -46.87 -10.76
N VAL A 22 -50.95 -46.62 -11.58
CA VAL A 22 -51.04 -46.67 -13.05
C VAL A 22 -49.88 -47.53 -13.56
N PRO A 23 -50.14 -48.62 -14.29
CA PRO A 23 -49.09 -49.43 -14.86
C PRO A 23 -48.59 -48.78 -16.17
N PHE A 24 -47.32 -48.46 -16.27
CA PHE A 24 -46.76 -48.10 -17.53
C PHE A 24 -45.73 -49.13 -18.01
N LEU A 25 -45.99 -49.54 -19.23
CA LEU A 25 -45.21 -50.42 -20.08
C LEU A 25 -43.75 -50.02 -20.23
N VAL A 26 -42.90 -50.97 -19.91
CA VAL A 26 -41.47 -50.90 -20.14
C VAL A 26 -41.19 -51.07 -21.66
N ARG A 27 -40.77 -50.02 -22.30
CA ARG A 27 -40.06 -50.12 -23.58
C ARG A 27 -38.61 -49.79 -23.33
N SER A 28 -37.76 -50.80 -23.33
CA SER A 28 -36.31 -50.68 -23.24
C SER A 28 -35.75 -49.97 -24.47
N PHE A 29 -35.32 -48.74 -24.30
CA PHE A 29 -34.40 -48.09 -25.23
C PHE A 29 -33.02 -48.14 -24.62
N PHE A 30 -32.16 -49.00 -25.18
CA PHE A 30 -30.73 -48.96 -24.92
C PHE A 30 -30.15 -47.70 -25.59
N VAL A 31 -29.87 -46.68 -24.83
CA VAL A 31 -29.04 -45.55 -25.24
C VAL A 31 -27.62 -45.83 -24.76
N PRO A 32 -26.62 -45.94 -25.62
CA PRO A 32 -25.23 -46.08 -25.15
C PRO A 32 -24.81 -44.76 -24.48
N PHE A 33 -24.61 -44.78 -23.18
CA PHE A 33 -23.97 -43.71 -22.44
C PHE A 33 -22.53 -43.59 -22.91
N LEU A 34 -22.26 -42.59 -23.76
CA LEU A 34 -20.93 -42.16 -24.08
C LEU A 34 -20.39 -41.41 -22.82
N VAL A 35 -19.60 -42.11 -22.03
CA VAL A 35 -18.89 -41.50 -20.90
C VAL A 35 -17.81 -40.56 -21.47
N LEU A 36 -18.18 -39.31 -21.70
CA LEU A 36 -17.20 -38.25 -21.90
C LEU A 36 -16.48 -38.00 -20.56
N SER A 37 -15.32 -38.65 -20.42
CA SER A 37 -14.37 -38.28 -19.34
C SER A 37 -14.04 -36.80 -19.48
N PRO A 38 -14.26 -35.95 -18.45
CA PRO A 38 -13.75 -34.62 -18.47
C PRO A 38 -12.21 -34.70 -18.38
N SER A 39 -11.56 -34.58 -19.53
CA SER A 39 -10.12 -34.31 -19.54
C SER A 39 -9.95 -32.93 -18.90
N PHE A 40 -9.63 -32.93 -17.61
CA PHE A 40 -9.10 -31.73 -16.98
C PHE A 40 -7.81 -31.39 -17.72
N LEU A 41 -7.86 -30.41 -18.60
CA LEU A 41 -6.69 -29.69 -19.06
C LEU A 41 -6.08 -29.05 -17.81
N VAL A 42 -5.14 -29.77 -17.19
CA VAL A 42 -4.19 -29.14 -16.28
C VAL A 42 -3.42 -28.16 -17.16
N LEU A 43 -3.80 -26.88 -17.10
CA LEU A 43 -2.94 -25.83 -17.62
C LEU A 43 -1.68 -25.88 -16.74
N GLU A 44 -0.66 -26.60 -17.19
CA GLU A 44 0.68 -26.44 -16.64
C GLU A 44 1.01 -24.96 -16.81
N ALA A 45 1.12 -24.26 -15.67
CA ALA A 45 1.64 -22.91 -15.65
C ALA A 45 3.04 -23.00 -16.26
N GLN A 46 3.20 -22.45 -17.47
CA GLN A 46 4.51 -22.35 -18.09
C GLN A 46 5.45 -21.66 -17.06
N PRO A 47 6.61 -22.24 -16.76
CA PRO A 47 7.57 -21.59 -15.91
C PRO A 47 7.87 -20.23 -16.55
N ALA A 48 7.63 -19.16 -15.79
CA ALA A 48 7.92 -17.81 -16.22
C ALA A 48 9.36 -17.80 -16.76
N GLN A 49 9.52 -17.47 -18.04
CA GLN A 49 10.87 -17.31 -18.62
C GLN A 49 11.62 -16.34 -17.72
N PRO A 50 12.93 -16.56 -17.46
CA PRO A 50 13.72 -15.61 -16.71
C PRO A 50 13.66 -14.28 -17.45
N GLY A 51 12.80 -13.38 -16.94
CA GLY A 51 12.55 -12.10 -17.56
C GLY A 51 13.86 -11.32 -17.58
N ARG A 52 14.22 -10.79 -18.73
CA ARG A 52 15.36 -9.89 -18.89
C ARG A 52 15.26 -8.78 -17.86
N VAL A 53 16.31 -8.60 -17.05
CA VAL A 53 16.41 -7.49 -16.13
C VAL A 53 16.86 -6.26 -16.90
N ASP A 54 16.02 -5.25 -16.97
CA ASP A 54 16.35 -3.96 -17.59
C ASP A 54 17.15 -3.12 -16.61
N THR A 55 18.30 -2.62 -17.06
CA THR A 55 19.10 -1.69 -16.25
C THR A 55 18.77 -0.27 -16.63
N LEU A 56 18.14 0.48 -15.73
CA LEU A 56 17.91 1.90 -15.91
C LEU A 56 19.11 2.71 -15.42
N ARG A 57 19.55 3.66 -16.25
CA ARG A 57 20.59 4.63 -15.90
C ARG A 57 19.97 5.98 -15.58
N ALA A 58 20.52 6.65 -14.57
CA ALA A 58 20.09 8.01 -14.24
C ALA A 58 20.29 8.94 -15.44
N VAL A 59 19.27 9.75 -15.73
CA VAL A 59 19.28 10.73 -16.81
C VAL A 59 19.28 12.18 -16.30
N GLY A 60 19.17 12.35 -14.98
CA GLY A 60 19.10 13.63 -14.29
C GLY A 60 18.91 13.43 -12.79
N GLY A 61 18.41 14.47 -12.15
CA GLY A 61 18.15 14.53 -10.72
C GLY A 61 18.78 15.76 -10.09
N LEU A 62 18.85 15.78 -8.76
CA LEU A 62 19.58 16.84 -8.06
C LEU A 62 21.08 16.57 -8.11
N PRO A 63 21.90 17.64 -8.21
CA PRO A 63 23.35 17.51 -8.11
C PRO A 63 23.74 16.83 -6.78
N PRO A 64 24.83 16.04 -6.76
CA PRO A 64 25.26 15.34 -5.56
C PRO A 64 25.47 16.25 -4.35
N GLU A 65 26.03 17.46 -4.55
CA GLU A 65 26.24 18.47 -3.52
C GLU A 65 24.91 18.95 -2.90
N THR A 66 23.84 19.00 -3.69
CA THR A 66 22.50 19.34 -3.20
C THR A 66 21.86 18.15 -2.49
N CYS A 67 21.94 16.94 -3.08
CA CYS A 67 21.33 15.77 -2.48
C CYS A 67 22.01 15.35 -1.16
N ASN A 68 23.32 15.56 -1.02
CA ASN A 68 24.08 15.24 0.18
C ASN A 68 23.75 16.15 1.38
N VAL A 69 23.01 17.22 1.20
CA VAL A 69 22.50 18.06 2.31
C VAL A 69 21.45 17.31 3.12
N PHE A 70 20.71 16.39 2.49
CA PHE A 70 19.64 15.64 3.14
C PHE A 70 20.21 14.49 3.95
N ARG A 71 19.65 14.30 5.17
CA ARG A 71 20.10 13.27 6.11
C ARG A 71 19.45 11.91 5.86
N GLU A 72 18.16 11.93 5.56
CA GLU A 72 17.35 10.73 5.27
C GLU A 72 16.17 11.10 4.37
N PRO A 73 16.42 11.32 3.07
CA PRO A 73 15.35 11.65 2.11
C PRO A 73 14.46 10.42 1.88
N LEU A 74 13.23 10.46 2.42
CA LEU A 74 12.24 9.40 2.25
C LEU A 74 11.29 9.64 1.07
N ALA A 75 11.16 10.88 0.60
CA ALA A 75 10.40 11.18 -0.59
C ALA A 75 11.09 12.26 -1.42
N PHE A 76 11.06 12.06 -2.72
CA PHE A 76 11.56 12.98 -3.72
C PHE A 76 10.48 13.13 -4.78
N ARG A 77 9.92 14.33 -4.90
CA ARG A 77 8.79 14.65 -5.75
C ARG A 77 9.11 15.84 -6.64
N GLN A 78 8.51 15.91 -7.83
CA GLN A 78 8.56 17.08 -8.70
C GLN A 78 7.15 17.54 -9.01
N ILE A 79 6.87 18.83 -8.86
CA ILE A 79 5.59 19.43 -9.21
C ILE A 79 5.60 20.01 -10.64
N ALA A 80 4.42 20.45 -11.13
CA ALA A 80 4.25 20.92 -12.51
C ALA A 80 5.17 22.10 -12.89
N SER A 81 5.52 22.97 -11.95
CA SER A 81 6.48 24.06 -12.16
C SER A 81 7.94 23.58 -12.39
N GLY A 82 8.20 22.28 -12.14
CA GLY A 82 9.54 21.70 -12.16
C GLY A 82 10.28 21.77 -10.84
N THR A 83 9.74 22.45 -9.82
CA THR A 83 10.31 22.50 -8.48
C THR A 83 10.30 21.11 -7.86
N TYR A 84 11.39 20.76 -7.19
CA TYR A 84 11.46 19.51 -6.43
C TYR A 84 11.13 19.75 -4.98
N PHE A 85 10.44 18.78 -4.38
CA PHE A 85 10.23 18.67 -2.95
C PHE A 85 10.98 17.45 -2.43
N VAL A 86 11.74 17.63 -1.36
CA VAL A 86 12.43 16.56 -0.64
C VAL A 86 11.93 16.51 0.78
N PHE A 87 11.36 15.39 1.16
CA PHE A 87 10.99 15.10 2.53
C PHE A 87 12.13 14.38 3.24
N ASP A 88 12.72 15.03 4.22
CA ASP A 88 13.81 14.49 5.03
C ASP A 88 13.30 14.15 6.43
N ARG A 89 13.10 12.87 6.68
CA ARG A 89 12.58 12.36 7.93
C ARG A 89 13.48 12.73 9.11
N ARG A 90 14.78 12.50 8.97
CA ARG A 90 15.74 12.71 10.06
C ARG A 90 16.00 14.19 10.35
N ALA A 91 15.80 15.04 9.38
CA ALA A 91 15.86 16.50 9.56
C ALA A 91 14.55 17.08 10.10
N HIS A 92 13.47 16.27 10.15
CA HIS A 92 12.11 16.70 10.46
C HIS A 92 11.70 17.91 9.59
N ALA A 93 11.89 17.80 8.29
CA ALA A 93 11.77 18.95 7.40
C ALA A 93 11.29 18.57 6.00
N VAL A 94 10.69 19.55 5.33
CA VAL A 94 10.46 19.53 3.90
C VAL A 94 11.31 20.63 3.27
N PHE A 95 11.99 20.27 2.18
CA PHE A 95 12.81 21.19 1.39
C PHE A 95 12.21 21.39 0.01
N SER A 96 12.30 22.61 -0.48
CA SER A 96 12.02 22.99 -1.86
C SER A 96 13.34 23.24 -2.58
N VAL A 97 13.50 22.69 -3.80
CA VAL A 97 14.69 22.90 -4.64
C VAL A 97 14.22 23.34 -6.04
N PRO A 98 14.71 24.49 -6.53
CA PRO A 98 14.36 24.97 -7.87
C PRO A 98 14.76 23.98 -8.98
N SER A 99 14.01 23.94 -10.07
CA SER A 99 14.33 23.10 -11.24
C SER A 99 15.64 23.45 -11.91
N SER A 100 16.07 24.72 -11.79
CA SER A 100 17.35 25.22 -12.30
C SER A 100 18.56 24.71 -11.52
N GLY A 101 18.36 23.96 -10.46
CA GLY A 101 19.38 23.70 -9.46
C GLY A 101 19.58 24.92 -8.55
N GLY A 102 20.18 24.73 -7.42
CA GLY A 102 20.40 25.76 -6.43
C GLY A 102 20.34 25.22 -5.02
N PRO A 103 20.60 26.03 -4.02
CA PRO A 103 20.56 25.57 -2.63
C PRO A 103 19.12 25.17 -2.24
N PRO A 104 18.96 24.04 -1.51
CA PRO A 104 17.67 23.65 -0.97
C PRO A 104 17.19 24.67 0.05
N THR A 105 15.94 25.08 -0.06
CA THR A 105 15.28 25.94 0.92
C THR A 105 14.42 25.08 1.82
N LYS A 106 14.65 25.13 3.12
CA LYS A 106 13.80 24.47 4.11
C LYS A 106 12.49 25.25 4.23
N ILE A 107 11.37 24.63 3.87
CA ILE A 107 10.05 25.27 3.86
C ILE A 107 9.17 24.84 5.05
N VAL A 108 9.46 23.69 5.68
CA VAL A 108 8.86 23.26 6.94
C VAL A 108 9.97 22.80 7.87
N GLU A 109 9.90 23.23 9.12
CA GLU A 109 10.93 23.00 10.13
C GLU A 109 10.45 22.09 11.27
N ILE A 110 11.39 21.68 12.12
CA ILE A 110 11.13 20.88 13.31
C ILE A 110 10.34 21.67 14.37
N GLY A 111 9.34 21.01 14.95
CA GLY A 111 8.53 21.51 16.07
C GLY A 111 7.24 20.69 16.24
N GLY A 112 6.64 20.78 17.42
CA GLY A 112 5.41 20.07 17.77
C GLY A 112 4.13 20.85 17.51
N GLU A 113 4.23 22.17 17.24
CA GLU A 113 3.12 23.05 16.93
C GLU A 113 2.63 22.89 15.48
N ASP A 114 1.46 23.44 15.17
CA ASP A 114 0.94 23.46 13.81
C ASP A 114 1.88 24.23 12.87
N GLY A 115 2.06 23.68 11.67
CA GLY A 115 3.01 24.23 10.70
C GLY A 115 4.46 23.78 10.90
N ARG A 116 4.75 22.96 11.90
CA ARG A 116 6.06 22.33 12.13
C ARG A 116 5.93 20.82 12.28
N LEU A 117 7.04 20.09 12.13
CA LEU A 117 7.07 18.64 12.10
C LEU A 117 7.82 18.05 13.28
N LEU A 118 7.21 17.07 13.93
CA LEU A 118 7.88 16.28 14.97
C LEU A 118 7.62 14.79 14.72
N GLU A 119 8.71 14.02 14.58
CA GLU A 119 8.64 12.58 14.22
C GLU A 119 7.85 12.32 12.94
N PRO A 120 8.16 13.02 11.81
CA PRO A 120 7.40 12.85 10.58
C PRO A 120 7.64 11.46 9.97
N THR A 121 6.57 10.88 9.42
CA THR A 121 6.55 9.48 8.96
C THR A 121 6.24 9.32 7.48
N ALA A 122 5.39 10.20 6.89
CA ALA A 122 4.96 10.10 5.51
C ALA A 122 4.73 11.48 4.90
N PHE A 123 4.85 11.54 3.57
CA PHE A 123 4.72 12.77 2.78
C PHE A 123 4.20 12.44 1.39
N ASP A 124 3.32 13.31 0.89
CA ASP A 124 2.95 13.31 -0.53
C ASP A 124 2.58 14.73 -0.98
N VAL A 125 2.69 14.98 -2.28
CA VAL A 125 2.48 16.30 -2.88
C VAL A 125 1.55 16.20 -4.09
N ALA A 126 0.58 17.11 -4.16
CA ALA A 126 -0.30 17.28 -5.31
C ALA A 126 0.42 18.01 -6.47
N PRO A 127 -0.11 17.90 -7.70
CA PRO A 127 0.48 18.56 -8.87
C PRO A 127 0.61 20.08 -8.77
N ASP A 128 -0.25 20.74 -7.99
CA ASP A 128 -0.22 22.18 -7.72
C ASP A 128 0.82 22.60 -6.67
N GLY A 129 1.47 21.60 -6.04
CA GLY A 129 2.48 21.80 -5.01
C GLY A 129 1.93 21.85 -3.58
N THR A 130 0.62 21.80 -3.38
CA THR A 130 0.03 21.55 -2.05
C THR A 130 0.48 20.20 -1.57
N PHE A 131 0.90 20.06 -0.32
CA PHE A 131 1.42 18.80 0.20
C PHE A 131 0.88 18.44 1.58
N ALA A 132 0.90 17.16 1.88
CA ALA A 132 0.51 16.60 3.15
C ALA A 132 1.68 15.90 3.83
N VAL A 133 1.81 16.08 5.14
CA VAL A 133 2.81 15.39 5.97
C VAL A 133 2.08 14.71 7.13
N ALA A 134 2.39 13.45 7.35
CA ALA A 134 2.04 12.77 8.58
C ALA A 134 3.19 12.87 9.56
N ASP A 135 2.90 13.29 10.79
CA ASP A 135 3.85 13.35 11.90
C ASP A 135 3.21 12.83 13.20
N ALA A 136 3.99 12.66 14.23
CA ALA A 136 3.50 12.08 15.49
C ALA A 136 3.97 12.84 16.74
N PRO A 137 3.63 14.14 16.89
CA PRO A 137 4.02 14.90 18.06
C PRO A 137 3.49 14.26 19.35
N ARG A 138 4.41 13.95 20.28
CA ARG A 138 4.08 13.28 21.55
C ARG A 138 3.43 11.91 21.37
N GLY A 139 3.73 11.21 20.27
CA GLY A 139 3.18 9.89 19.95
C GLY A 139 1.72 9.91 19.49
N GLN A 140 1.14 11.06 19.17
CA GLN A 140 -0.18 11.16 18.56
C GLN A 140 -0.07 11.47 17.07
N GLU A 141 -0.62 10.62 16.23
CA GLU A 141 -0.58 10.79 14.78
C GLU A 141 -1.36 12.02 14.34
N ARG A 142 -0.71 12.85 13.51
CA ARG A 142 -1.27 14.06 12.96
C ARG A 142 -1.03 14.13 11.45
N LEU A 143 -2.02 14.57 10.70
CA LEU A 143 -1.88 14.98 9.30
C LEU A 143 -1.87 16.50 9.24
N GLN A 144 -0.90 17.06 8.52
CA GLN A 144 -0.81 18.50 8.26
C GLN A 144 -0.75 18.75 6.76
N ILE A 145 -1.41 19.80 6.32
CA ILE A 145 -1.53 20.22 4.92
C ILE A 145 -0.93 21.61 4.78
N PHE A 146 -0.06 21.76 3.78
CA PHE A 146 0.72 22.96 3.53
C PHE A 146 0.52 23.44 2.09
N ASP A 147 0.64 24.73 1.87
CA ASP A 147 0.78 25.29 0.54
C ASP A 147 2.20 25.04 -0.02
N PRO A 148 2.46 25.34 -1.31
CA PRO A 148 3.77 25.12 -1.94
C PRO A 148 4.92 25.91 -1.28
N THR A 149 4.65 26.93 -0.48
CA THR A 149 5.65 27.73 0.23
C THR A 149 5.98 27.17 1.61
N GLY A 150 5.26 26.14 2.06
CA GLY A 150 5.38 25.55 3.38
C GLY A 150 4.51 26.22 4.44
N LYS A 151 3.60 27.12 4.04
CA LYS A 151 2.64 27.70 4.96
C LYS A 151 1.56 26.68 5.28
N TRP A 152 1.30 26.47 6.56
CA TRP A 152 0.24 25.60 7.05
C TRP A 152 -1.14 26.08 6.62
N ILE A 153 -1.95 25.17 6.10
CA ILE A 153 -3.33 25.41 5.66
C ILE A 153 -4.33 24.78 6.63
N ALA A 154 -4.11 23.51 6.97
CA ALA A 154 -5.01 22.72 7.80
C ALA A 154 -4.27 21.55 8.44
N GLY A 155 -4.89 20.93 9.42
CA GLY A 155 -4.39 19.70 10.03
C GLY A 155 -5.45 19.07 10.91
N PHE A 156 -5.27 17.77 11.18
CA PHE A 156 -6.13 17.03 12.07
C PHE A 156 -5.36 15.88 12.72
N PHE A 157 -5.78 15.49 13.89
CA PHE A 157 -5.26 14.33 14.58
C PHE A 157 -6.03 13.08 14.21
N LEU A 158 -5.31 11.98 14.03
CA LEU A 158 -5.90 10.66 13.88
C LEU A 158 -6.21 10.08 15.27
N PRO A 159 -7.26 9.24 15.38
CA PRO A 159 -7.59 8.61 16.67
C PRO A 159 -6.52 7.61 17.09
N GLY A 160 -6.18 7.61 18.37
CA GLY A 160 -5.23 6.68 18.96
C GLY A 160 -3.79 7.24 19.03
N ARG A 161 -2.88 6.36 19.43
CA ARG A 161 -1.43 6.65 19.44
C ARG A 161 -0.75 6.00 18.26
N ALA A 162 0.30 6.63 17.78
CA ALA A 162 1.19 6.04 16.78
C ALA A 162 1.76 4.72 17.30
N GLN A 163 1.56 3.64 16.57
CA GLN A 163 2.07 2.32 16.93
C GLN A 163 3.16 1.92 15.95
N THR A 164 4.25 1.33 16.47
CA THR A 164 5.27 0.73 15.61
C THR A 164 4.68 -0.48 14.91
N ARG A 165 4.63 -0.47 13.58
CA ARG A 165 4.05 -1.54 12.77
C ARG A 165 5.10 -2.35 12.03
N ILE A 166 6.12 -1.70 11.53
CA ILE A 166 7.17 -2.32 10.70
C ILE A 166 8.53 -1.87 11.21
N SER A 167 9.51 -2.76 11.15
CA SER A 167 10.90 -2.47 11.50
C SER A 167 11.80 -2.57 10.26
N VAL A 168 12.49 -1.50 9.92
CA VAL A 168 13.50 -1.48 8.85
C VAL A 168 14.85 -1.20 9.45
N GLY A 169 15.82 -2.13 9.26
CA GLY A 169 17.16 -1.98 9.78
C GLY A 169 17.24 -1.84 11.32
N GLY A 170 16.29 -2.45 12.05
CA GLY A 170 16.20 -2.36 13.51
C GLY A 170 15.54 -1.09 14.04
N LEU A 171 15.15 -0.16 13.17
CA LEU A 171 14.39 1.04 13.52
C LEU A 171 12.90 0.77 13.35
N GLY A 172 12.13 0.94 14.41
CA GLY A 172 10.66 0.85 14.33
C GLY A 172 10.10 2.04 13.55
N MET A 173 9.27 1.75 12.55
CA MET A 173 8.46 2.76 11.88
C MET A 173 7.06 2.71 12.49
N GLY A 174 6.72 3.74 13.24
CA GLY A 174 5.39 3.91 13.83
C GLY A 174 4.54 4.87 13.02
N GLY A 175 3.25 4.81 13.24
CA GLY A 175 2.32 5.78 12.69
C GLY A 175 1.89 5.50 11.25
N VAL A 176 1.36 6.53 10.62
CA VAL A 176 1.00 6.52 9.21
C VAL A 176 2.24 6.32 8.37
N SER A 177 2.38 5.12 7.79
CA SER A 177 3.56 4.76 6.99
C SER A 177 3.53 5.35 5.59
N THR A 178 2.35 5.71 5.08
CA THR A 178 2.16 6.22 3.73
C THR A 178 0.95 7.13 3.65
N VAL A 179 1.08 8.19 2.87
CA VAL A 179 0.04 9.17 2.56
C VAL A 179 -0.10 9.20 1.04
N ALA A 180 -1.33 9.20 0.52
CA ALA A 180 -1.60 9.53 -0.87
C ALA A 180 -2.51 10.76 -0.91
N PHE A 181 -2.06 11.81 -1.58
CA PHE A 181 -2.81 13.05 -1.71
C PHE A 181 -3.73 13.00 -2.94
N LEU A 182 -5.03 13.22 -2.73
CA LEU A 182 -6.08 13.07 -3.76
C LEU A 182 -6.57 14.42 -4.32
N GLY A 183 -5.86 15.51 -4.05
CA GLY A 183 -6.28 16.86 -4.40
C GLY A 183 -7.34 17.44 -3.47
N ARG A 184 -8.42 16.70 -3.19
CA ARG A 184 -9.50 17.11 -2.26
C ARG A 184 -9.60 16.27 -1.00
N GLY A 185 -8.64 15.39 -0.78
CA GLY A 185 -8.61 14.49 0.35
C GLY A 185 -7.31 13.73 0.43
N ILE A 186 -7.24 12.86 1.40
CA ILE A 186 -6.05 12.08 1.73
C ILE A 186 -6.46 10.63 1.89
N ALA A 187 -5.75 9.70 1.25
CA ALA A 187 -5.91 8.27 1.48
C ALA A 187 -4.76 7.75 2.36
N LEU A 188 -5.12 7.01 3.40
CA LEU A 188 -4.20 6.45 4.39
C LEU A 188 -4.41 4.96 4.52
N ASN A 189 -3.34 4.24 4.86
CA ASN A 189 -3.44 2.88 5.37
C ASN A 189 -3.55 2.93 6.89
N GLN A 190 -4.72 2.55 7.39
CA GLN A 190 -5.03 2.45 8.82
C GLN A 190 -5.73 1.12 9.11
N PRO A 191 -5.00 -0.01 9.16
CA PRO A 191 -5.60 -1.33 9.35
C PRO A 191 -6.37 -1.46 10.67
N GLU A 192 -6.11 -0.60 11.66
CA GLU A 192 -6.86 -0.53 12.92
C GLU A 192 -8.35 -0.24 12.73
N THR A 193 -8.71 0.42 11.64
CA THR A 193 -10.11 0.72 11.29
C THR A 193 -10.84 -0.49 10.69
N GLY A 194 -10.13 -1.61 10.48
CA GLY A 194 -10.66 -2.79 9.79
C GLY A 194 -10.61 -2.70 8.27
N SER A 195 -9.97 -1.65 7.71
CA SER A 195 -9.88 -1.40 6.28
C SER A 195 -8.44 -1.17 5.86
N LEU A 196 -8.11 -1.51 4.61
CA LEU A 196 -6.77 -1.28 4.06
C LEU A 196 -6.54 0.19 3.72
N ILE A 197 -7.57 0.88 3.22
CA ILE A 197 -7.51 2.28 2.83
C ILE A 197 -8.67 3.01 3.47
N THR A 198 -8.38 4.13 4.13
CA THR A 198 -9.38 5.09 4.58
C THR A 198 -9.11 6.43 3.90
N GLU A 199 -10.12 6.96 3.22
CA GLU A 199 -10.08 8.30 2.65
C GLU A 199 -10.62 9.31 3.65
N TYR A 200 -9.90 10.41 3.81
CA TYR A 200 -10.27 11.56 4.63
C TYR A 200 -10.45 12.81 3.79
N GLY A 201 -11.44 13.61 4.12
CA GLY A 201 -11.47 15.00 3.70
C GLY A 201 -10.35 15.81 4.37
N LEU A 202 -10.07 17.01 3.85
CA LEU A 202 -9.02 17.89 4.39
C LEU A 202 -9.29 18.35 5.83
N SER A 203 -10.55 18.23 6.29
CA SER A 203 -10.97 18.49 7.69
C SER A 203 -10.72 17.30 8.64
N GLY A 204 -10.23 16.17 8.15
CA GLY A 204 -10.07 14.96 8.95
C GLY A 204 -11.33 14.11 9.09
N THR A 205 -12.41 14.46 8.38
CA THR A 205 -13.61 13.62 8.36
C THR A 205 -13.39 12.42 7.47
N PRO A 206 -13.59 11.18 7.95
CA PRO A 206 -13.50 10.00 7.10
C PRO A 206 -14.65 10.02 6.07
N VAL A 207 -14.29 9.80 4.80
CA VAL A 207 -15.21 9.84 3.65
C VAL A 207 -15.65 8.44 3.27
N ARG A 208 -14.69 7.52 3.14
CA ARG A 208 -14.97 6.12 2.84
C ARG A 208 -13.80 5.21 3.22
N SER A 209 -14.12 3.92 3.37
CA SER A 209 -13.14 2.85 3.62
C SER A 209 -13.18 1.84 2.48
N ILE A 210 -12.00 1.35 2.08
CA ILE A 210 -11.83 0.46 0.94
C ILE A 210 -10.95 -0.72 1.35
N GLY A 211 -11.36 -1.91 0.94
CA GLY A 211 -10.60 -3.14 1.10
C GLY A 211 -10.61 -3.68 2.53
N MET A 212 -11.06 -4.92 2.68
CA MET A 212 -10.95 -5.65 3.94
C MET A 212 -9.52 -6.09 4.17
N LEU A 213 -9.13 -6.20 5.44
CA LEU A 213 -7.85 -6.79 5.83
C LEU A 213 -7.74 -8.20 5.23
N ARG A 214 -6.53 -8.58 4.82
CA ARG A 214 -6.27 -9.96 4.38
C ARG A 214 -6.12 -10.87 5.60
N ALA A 215 -6.50 -12.14 5.43
CA ALA A 215 -6.14 -13.18 6.37
C ALA A 215 -4.61 -13.36 6.39
N THR A 216 -4.03 -13.36 7.57
CA THR A 216 -2.57 -13.43 7.76
C THR A 216 -2.13 -14.72 8.42
N GLY A 217 -3.08 -15.51 8.98
CA GLY A 217 -2.80 -16.65 9.85
C GLY A 217 -2.36 -16.23 11.27
N HIS A 218 -2.41 -14.94 11.57
CA HIS A 218 -2.02 -14.37 12.85
C HIS A 218 -3.14 -13.51 13.47
N GLU A 219 -4.40 -13.82 13.19
CA GLU A 219 -5.56 -13.04 13.64
C GLU A 219 -5.67 -12.98 15.16
N ASN A 220 -5.19 -14.00 15.86
CA ASN A 220 -5.12 -14.05 17.32
C ASN A 220 -4.03 -13.12 17.91
N ASP A 221 -3.08 -12.70 17.11
CA ASP A 221 -2.06 -11.71 17.44
C ASP A 221 -2.37 -10.41 16.71
N ARG A 222 -3.20 -9.57 17.33
CA ARG A 222 -3.70 -8.35 16.70
C ARG A 222 -2.58 -7.46 16.17
N GLN A 223 -1.49 -7.30 16.91
CA GLN A 223 -0.39 -6.42 16.48
C GLN A 223 0.30 -6.95 15.23
N LEU A 224 0.57 -8.25 15.20
CA LEU A 224 1.17 -8.89 14.02
C LEU A 224 0.21 -8.88 12.84
N HIS A 225 -1.07 -9.18 13.06
CA HIS A 225 -2.10 -9.11 12.02
C HIS A 225 -2.20 -7.72 11.39
N LEU A 226 -2.20 -6.66 12.19
CA LEU A 226 -2.24 -5.28 11.70
C LEU A 226 -0.94 -4.91 10.97
N ALA A 227 0.22 -5.30 11.50
CA ALA A 227 1.51 -5.07 10.84
C ALA A 227 1.59 -5.75 9.46
N MET A 228 1.06 -6.97 9.33
CA MET A 228 0.97 -7.68 8.04
C MET A 228 -0.03 -7.06 7.06
N ASN A 229 -0.93 -6.21 7.52
CA ASN A 229 -1.88 -5.44 6.72
C ASN A 229 -1.42 -3.99 6.48
N THR A 230 -0.17 -3.67 6.84
CA THR A 230 0.44 -2.39 6.48
C THR A 230 0.82 -2.37 5.00
N GLY A 231 0.47 -1.28 4.30
CA GLY A 231 0.68 -1.17 2.87
C GLY A 231 0.65 0.25 2.34
N VAL A 232 0.84 0.37 1.04
CA VAL A 232 0.85 1.63 0.30
C VAL A 232 -0.42 1.74 -0.53
N PRO A 233 -1.33 2.68 -0.23
CA PRO A 233 -2.41 3.04 -1.13
C PRO A 233 -1.87 3.92 -2.26
N LEU A 234 -2.04 3.50 -3.49
CA LEU A 234 -1.55 4.19 -4.69
C LEU A 234 -2.73 4.53 -5.59
N PRO A 235 -3.11 5.81 -5.73
CA PRO A 235 -4.13 6.23 -6.66
C PRO A 235 -3.80 5.80 -8.09
N HIS A 236 -4.80 5.30 -8.80
CA HIS A 236 -4.64 4.89 -10.19
C HIS A 236 -5.16 5.98 -11.13
N PRO A 237 -4.48 6.26 -12.27
CA PRO A 237 -4.90 7.32 -13.20
C PRO A 237 -6.33 7.18 -13.72
N SER A 238 -6.82 5.96 -13.95
CA SER A 238 -8.21 5.70 -14.34
C SER A 238 -9.20 5.62 -13.17
N GLY A 239 -8.78 5.98 -11.98
CA GLY A 239 -9.57 5.91 -10.73
C GLY A 239 -9.39 4.63 -9.93
N GLY A 240 -9.73 4.71 -8.63
CA GLY A 240 -9.49 3.65 -7.67
C GLY A 240 -8.03 3.55 -7.24
N TYR A 241 -7.59 2.38 -6.79
CA TYR A 241 -6.30 2.20 -6.14
C TYR A 241 -5.63 0.88 -6.50
N TYR A 242 -4.30 0.90 -6.55
CA TYR A 242 -3.52 -0.25 -6.10
C TYR A 242 -3.29 -0.15 -4.59
N PHE A 243 -3.30 -1.30 -3.92
CA PHE A 243 -2.83 -1.43 -2.55
C PHE A 243 -1.73 -2.48 -2.51
N VAL A 244 -0.53 -2.07 -2.14
CA VAL A 244 0.66 -2.94 -2.09
C VAL A 244 0.98 -3.23 -0.64
N PHE A 245 0.91 -4.51 -0.23
CA PHE A 245 1.28 -4.92 1.13
C PHE A 245 2.81 -4.85 1.30
N LEU A 246 3.25 -4.24 2.40
CA LEU A 246 4.68 -4.07 2.65
C LEU A 246 5.30 -5.29 3.32
N ALA A 247 4.54 -6.08 4.07
CA ALA A 247 5.07 -7.17 4.89
C ALA A 247 4.42 -8.53 4.57
N GLY A 248 5.11 -9.60 4.91
CA GLY A 248 4.70 -10.97 4.62
C GLY A 248 4.88 -11.33 3.14
N SER A 249 4.07 -12.26 2.63
CA SER A 249 4.06 -12.56 1.20
C SER A 249 3.81 -11.31 0.40
N PRO A 250 4.65 -10.99 -0.61
CA PRO A 250 4.49 -9.81 -1.43
C PRO A 250 3.24 -9.96 -2.31
N VAL A 251 2.24 -9.14 -2.00
CA VAL A 251 0.91 -9.15 -2.63
C VAL A 251 0.49 -7.73 -2.94
N PHE A 252 -0.27 -7.56 -4.00
CA PHE A 252 -1.00 -6.32 -4.24
C PHE A 252 -2.44 -6.59 -4.66
N ARG A 253 -3.29 -5.59 -4.42
CA ARG A 253 -4.70 -5.58 -4.81
C ARG A 253 -4.98 -4.41 -5.72
N ARG A 254 -5.89 -4.59 -6.68
CA ARG A 254 -6.42 -3.52 -7.52
C ARG A 254 -7.89 -3.29 -7.18
N TYR A 255 -8.24 -2.05 -6.89
CA TYR A 255 -9.62 -1.62 -6.62
C TYR A 255 -10.09 -0.64 -7.69
N ASP A 256 -11.36 -0.73 -8.10
CA ASP A 256 -11.98 0.24 -9.00
C ASP A 256 -12.31 1.57 -8.29
N ALA A 257 -12.81 2.56 -9.04
CA ALA A 257 -13.19 3.86 -8.50
C ALA A 257 -14.31 3.78 -7.44
N LYS A 258 -15.09 2.68 -7.43
CA LYS A 258 -16.13 2.41 -6.42
C LYS A 258 -15.58 1.69 -5.18
N GLY A 259 -14.30 1.35 -5.16
CA GLY A 259 -13.66 0.59 -4.07
C GLY A 259 -13.91 -0.91 -4.12
N ARG A 260 -14.42 -1.47 -5.22
CA ARG A 260 -14.60 -2.92 -5.40
C ARG A 260 -13.28 -3.55 -5.81
N LEU A 261 -12.95 -4.67 -5.20
CA LEU A 261 -11.76 -5.45 -5.56
C LEU A 261 -11.91 -5.99 -6.99
N LEU A 262 -10.97 -5.64 -7.86
CA LEU A 262 -10.89 -6.17 -9.21
C LEU A 262 -10.09 -7.47 -9.23
N PHE A 263 -8.92 -7.47 -8.60
CA PHE A 263 -8.09 -8.65 -8.44
C PHE A 263 -7.08 -8.51 -7.28
N GLU A 264 -6.55 -9.66 -6.86
CA GLU A 264 -5.38 -9.78 -6.00
C GLU A 264 -4.30 -10.57 -6.75
N ARG A 265 -3.04 -10.18 -6.62
CA ARG A 265 -1.89 -10.86 -7.23
C ARG A 265 -0.79 -11.09 -6.21
N VAL A 266 -0.26 -12.31 -6.20
CA VAL A 266 0.98 -12.64 -5.49
C VAL A 266 2.14 -12.34 -6.42
N MET A 267 3.10 -11.55 -5.94
CA MET A 267 4.30 -11.23 -6.70
C MET A 267 5.31 -12.37 -6.56
N GLN A 268 5.71 -12.94 -7.70
CA GLN A 268 6.61 -14.08 -7.75
C GLN A 268 7.80 -13.79 -8.67
N GLY A 269 8.93 -14.41 -8.36
CA GLY A 269 10.16 -14.34 -9.16
C GLY A 269 11.33 -14.90 -8.39
N ARG A 270 12.25 -15.55 -9.09
CA ARG A 270 13.45 -16.17 -8.50
C ARG A 270 14.28 -15.17 -7.68
N GLU A 271 14.22 -13.90 -8.04
CA GLU A 271 14.93 -12.82 -7.34
C GLU A 271 14.35 -12.55 -5.93
N LEU A 272 13.13 -13.00 -5.67
CA LEU A 272 12.48 -12.88 -4.36
C LEU A 272 12.66 -14.11 -3.47
N ASP A 273 12.97 -15.27 -4.04
CA ASP A 273 13.08 -16.52 -3.31
C ASP A 273 14.00 -16.40 -2.08
N PRO A 274 15.20 -15.78 -2.16
CA PRO A 274 16.07 -15.65 -0.99
C PRO A 274 15.46 -14.81 0.15
N VAL A 275 14.62 -13.82 -0.18
CA VAL A 275 13.93 -12.98 0.82
C VAL A 275 12.78 -13.76 1.45
N LEU A 276 12.04 -14.51 0.64
CA LEU A 276 10.89 -15.28 1.10
C LEU A 276 11.31 -16.47 1.96
N GLU A 277 12.41 -17.14 1.62
CA GLU A 277 13.00 -18.24 2.39
C GLU A 277 13.53 -17.78 3.76
N GLN A 278 13.98 -16.54 3.85
CA GLN A 278 14.46 -15.93 5.10
C GLN A 278 13.35 -15.37 5.98
N MET A 279 12.08 -15.39 5.53
CA MET A 279 10.99 -14.92 6.36
C MET A 279 10.87 -15.77 7.63
N PRO A 280 10.80 -15.13 8.80
CA PRO A 280 10.73 -15.86 10.06
C PRO A 280 9.39 -16.59 10.19
N LYS A 281 9.43 -17.84 10.64
CA LYS A 281 8.23 -18.60 11.02
C LYS A 281 7.59 -18.02 12.29
N GLN A 282 8.40 -17.43 13.15
CA GLN A 282 7.99 -16.73 14.37
C GLN A 282 8.65 -15.35 14.36
N TRP A 283 7.85 -14.32 14.48
CA TRP A 283 8.33 -12.93 14.45
C TRP A 283 8.97 -12.57 15.78
N PRO A 284 10.23 -12.08 15.79
CA PRO A 284 10.85 -11.54 16.99
C PRO A 284 10.00 -10.41 17.57
N ARG A 285 10.06 -10.24 18.89
CA ARG A 285 9.37 -9.15 19.58
C ARG A 285 10.35 -8.26 20.31
N ARG A 286 9.98 -7.02 20.47
CA ARG A 286 10.71 -6.04 21.26
C ARG A 286 9.77 -5.34 22.23
N THR A 287 10.21 -5.18 23.45
CA THR A 287 9.49 -4.37 24.44
C THR A 287 9.86 -2.90 24.26
N ILE A 288 8.86 -2.05 24.07
CA ILE A 288 8.97 -0.59 24.00
C ILE A 288 7.91 -0.03 24.96
N ASP A 289 8.34 0.76 25.92
CA ASP A 289 7.48 1.38 26.95
C ASP A 289 6.56 0.37 27.67
N GLY A 290 7.09 -0.84 27.95
CA GLY A 290 6.38 -1.91 28.63
C GLY A 290 5.38 -2.71 27.77
N ALA A 291 5.25 -2.40 26.49
CA ALA A 291 4.44 -3.15 25.53
C ALA A 291 5.32 -3.94 24.57
N GLU A 292 4.93 -5.18 24.26
CA GLU A 292 5.63 -6.01 23.28
C GLU A 292 5.11 -5.77 21.87
N PHE A 293 6.02 -5.49 20.92
CA PHE A 293 5.72 -5.28 19.52
C PHE A 293 6.44 -6.30 18.63
N PRO A 294 5.78 -6.87 17.62
CA PRO A 294 6.43 -7.74 16.66
C PRO A 294 7.39 -6.92 15.79
N LEU A 295 8.58 -7.43 15.57
CA LEU A 295 9.55 -6.84 14.64
C LEU A 295 9.28 -7.40 13.23
N VAL A 296 8.33 -6.79 12.53
CA VAL A 296 7.96 -7.20 11.19
C VAL A 296 8.87 -6.51 10.18
N VAL A 297 9.66 -7.32 9.46
CA VAL A 297 10.53 -6.81 8.38
C VAL A 297 9.71 -6.75 7.10
N PRO A 298 9.71 -5.63 6.37
CA PRO A 298 9.01 -5.53 5.10
C PRO A 298 9.68 -6.41 4.03
N THR A 299 8.90 -6.95 3.11
CA THR A 299 9.36 -7.61 1.87
C THR A 299 9.38 -6.62 0.71
N VAL A 300 8.43 -5.69 0.70
CA VAL A 300 8.34 -4.58 -0.24
C VAL A 300 8.85 -3.31 0.45
N ARG A 301 9.68 -2.55 -0.24
CA ARG A 301 10.25 -1.31 0.27
C ARG A 301 9.40 -0.09 -0.07
N THR A 302 9.01 0.02 -1.32
CA THR A 302 8.17 1.12 -1.82
C THR A 302 7.49 0.73 -3.12
N ALA A 303 6.48 1.50 -3.53
CA ALA A 303 5.81 1.30 -4.80
C ALA A 303 5.30 2.63 -5.37
N ALA A 304 5.08 2.67 -6.68
CA ALA A 304 4.51 3.82 -7.39
C ALA A 304 3.67 3.35 -8.57
N VAL A 305 2.75 4.19 -9.03
CA VAL A 305 1.98 3.97 -10.26
C VAL A 305 2.43 4.99 -11.30
N ASP A 306 2.76 4.52 -12.50
CA ASP A 306 3.13 5.41 -13.59
C ASP A 306 1.89 6.06 -14.26
N PRO A 307 2.07 7.09 -15.08
CA PRO A 307 0.96 7.76 -15.77
C PRO A 307 0.16 6.86 -16.74
N LYS A 308 0.70 5.70 -17.12
CA LYS A 308 0.00 4.69 -17.95
C LYS A 308 -0.78 3.68 -17.12
N GLY A 309 -0.70 3.75 -15.78
CA GLY A 309 -1.38 2.82 -14.87
C GLY A 309 -0.56 1.59 -14.49
N ASN A 310 0.70 1.46 -14.93
CA ASN A 310 1.53 0.34 -14.51
C ASN A 310 2.00 0.52 -13.08
N LEU A 311 2.01 -0.58 -12.32
CA LEU A 311 2.47 -0.64 -10.94
C LEU A 311 3.95 -1.00 -10.88
N TRP A 312 4.76 -0.15 -10.26
CA TRP A 312 6.17 -0.36 -9.98
C TRP A 312 6.35 -0.71 -8.51
N VAL A 313 6.96 -1.84 -8.20
CA VAL A 313 7.18 -2.34 -6.82
C VAL A 313 8.65 -2.61 -6.59
N ALA A 314 9.27 -1.85 -5.71
CA ALA A 314 10.65 -2.05 -5.27
C ALA A 314 10.70 -2.92 -4.03
N PHE A 315 11.58 -3.91 -4.04
CA PHE A 315 11.79 -4.83 -2.93
C PHE A 315 13.01 -4.43 -2.08
N LEU A 316 13.29 -5.18 -1.03
CA LEU A 316 14.55 -5.06 -0.28
C LEU A 316 15.77 -5.60 -1.07
N THR A 317 15.52 -6.30 -2.16
CA THR A 317 16.52 -6.67 -3.17
C THR A 317 16.75 -5.51 -4.15
N PRO A 318 17.81 -5.52 -4.97
CA PRO A 318 18.05 -4.48 -5.96
C PRO A 318 17.00 -4.43 -7.09
N TYR A 319 16.01 -5.30 -7.06
CA TYR A 319 15.03 -5.42 -8.13
C TYR A 319 13.73 -4.64 -7.85
N THR A 320 13.20 -4.07 -8.93
CA THR A 320 11.86 -3.46 -8.99
C THR A 320 11.06 -4.17 -10.07
N TYR A 321 9.88 -4.69 -9.74
CA TYR A 321 8.98 -5.28 -10.72
C TYR A 321 8.00 -4.27 -11.24
N VAL A 322 7.67 -4.40 -12.53
CA VAL A 322 6.65 -3.59 -13.19
C VAL A 322 5.53 -4.52 -13.62
N PHE A 323 4.31 -4.16 -13.23
CA PHE A 323 3.08 -4.88 -13.57
C PHE A 323 2.20 -3.98 -14.42
N ASP A 324 1.52 -4.55 -15.41
CA ASP A 324 0.54 -3.85 -16.22
C ASP A 324 -0.81 -3.67 -15.49
N GLU A 325 -1.79 -3.08 -16.15
CA GLU A 325 -3.14 -2.86 -15.62
C GLU A 325 -3.90 -4.16 -15.28
N ASN A 326 -3.50 -5.29 -15.86
CA ASN A 326 -4.06 -6.62 -15.59
C ASN A 326 -3.38 -7.32 -14.40
N GLY A 327 -2.32 -6.72 -13.88
CA GLY A 327 -1.50 -7.27 -12.81
C GLY A 327 -0.50 -8.32 -13.28
N GLU A 328 -0.18 -8.35 -14.58
CA GLU A 328 0.83 -9.23 -15.15
C GLU A 328 2.21 -8.56 -15.09
N LYS A 329 3.23 -9.31 -14.64
CA LYS A 329 4.60 -8.82 -14.58
C LYS A 329 5.16 -8.65 -16.00
N THR A 330 5.45 -7.41 -16.38
CA THR A 330 5.96 -7.08 -17.71
C THR A 330 7.49 -7.05 -17.77
N ARG A 331 8.14 -6.65 -16.67
CA ARG A 331 9.61 -6.59 -16.60
C ARG A 331 10.13 -6.52 -15.15
N SER A 332 11.42 -6.81 -15.02
CA SER A 332 12.22 -6.54 -13.83
C SER A 332 13.20 -5.39 -14.15
N VAL A 333 13.44 -4.52 -13.20
CA VAL A 333 14.28 -3.33 -13.35
C VAL A 333 15.31 -3.26 -12.25
N GLU A 334 16.56 -2.91 -12.60
CA GLU A 334 17.60 -2.47 -11.69
C GLU A 334 17.94 -1.01 -11.94
N PHE A 335 18.18 -0.25 -10.88
CA PHE A 335 18.62 1.14 -10.98
C PHE A 335 20.12 1.24 -10.85
N ARG A 336 20.78 1.87 -11.85
CA ARG A 336 22.19 2.23 -11.74
C ARG A 336 22.34 3.70 -11.40
N GLY A 337 22.63 3.95 -10.14
CA GLY A 337 22.98 5.27 -9.59
C GLY A 337 23.83 5.07 -8.35
N ALA A 338 24.71 6.01 -8.04
CA ALA A 338 25.58 5.92 -6.88
C ALA A 338 24.74 5.85 -5.58
N GLY A 339 24.99 4.83 -4.75
CA GLY A 339 24.31 4.65 -3.47
C GLY A 339 22.92 3.99 -3.55
N ILE A 340 22.43 3.60 -4.74
CA ILE A 340 21.17 2.85 -4.85
C ILE A 340 21.48 1.37 -4.89
N LEU A 341 21.17 0.66 -3.79
CA LEU A 341 21.04 -0.81 -3.77
C LEU A 341 19.58 -1.19 -3.97
N ALA A 342 18.67 -0.54 -3.25
CA ALA A 342 17.24 -0.66 -3.41
C ALA A 342 16.60 0.73 -3.18
N PRO A 343 15.64 1.15 -4.02
CA PRO A 343 14.96 2.42 -3.84
C PRO A 343 14.28 2.54 -2.49
N SER A 344 14.47 3.66 -1.81
CA SER A 344 13.72 3.98 -0.58
C SER A 344 12.43 4.74 -0.89
N SER A 345 12.35 5.43 -2.02
CA SER A 345 11.11 5.95 -2.57
C SER A 345 11.13 5.90 -4.10
N LEU A 346 9.93 5.75 -4.67
CA LEU A 346 9.63 5.85 -6.08
C LEU A 346 8.51 6.86 -6.30
N SER A 347 8.62 7.70 -7.30
CA SER A 347 7.52 8.56 -7.73
C SER A 347 7.67 8.96 -9.20
N PHE A 348 6.55 9.32 -9.83
CA PHE A 348 6.58 9.85 -11.19
C PHE A 348 6.36 11.35 -11.17
N GLY A 349 7.30 12.08 -11.77
CA GLY A 349 7.15 13.52 -11.98
C GLY A 349 6.21 13.84 -13.15
N PRO A 350 5.83 15.12 -13.33
CA PRO A 350 4.87 15.55 -14.35
C PRO A 350 5.23 15.19 -15.79
N ARG A 351 6.52 14.98 -16.08
CA ARG A 351 7.04 14.59 -17.41
C ARG A 351 7.20 13.07 -17.55
N GLY A 352 6.60 12.28 -16.67
CA GLY A 352 6.74 10.82 -16.67
C GLY A 352 8.13 10.32 -16.28
N ARG A 353 9.02 11.19 -15.77
CA ARG A 353 10.30 10.80 -15.21
C ARG A 353 10.10 10.08 -13.90
N LEU A 354 10.82 8.99 -13.71
CA LEU A 354 10.83 8.28 -12.44
C LEU A 354 11.86 8.91 -11.51
N LEU A 355 11.41 9.36 -10.36
CA LEU A 355 12.20 9.97 -9.29
C LEU A 355 12.50 8.93 -8.22
N VAL A 356 13.76 8.81 -7.83
CA VAL A 356 14.24 7.74 -6.95
C VAL A 356 15.14 8.31 -5.85
N THR A 357 14.93 7.85 -4.62
CA THR A 357 15.87 8.00 -3.50
C THR A 357 16.43 6.62 -3.10
N PRO A 358 17.61 6.56 -2.45
CA PRO A 358 18.54 7.65 -2.16
C PRO A 358 19.21 8.19 -3.45
N GLY A 359 19.85 9.36 -3.33
CA GLY A 359 20.63 9.97 -4.40
C GLY A 359 19.85 10.97 -5.26
N CYS A 360 18.53 11.16 -5.02
CA CYS A 360 17.68 12.15 -5.71
C CYS A 360 17.82 12.11 -7.24
N TYR A 361 17.75 10.90 -7.81
CA TYR A 361 17.95 10.67 -9.24
C TYR A 361 16.64 10.73 -10.03
N GLU A 362 16.77 11.14 -11.29
CA GLU A 362 15.77 10.94 -12.32
C GLU A 362 16.18 9.83 -13.28
N PHE A 363 15.23 8.97 -13.61
CA PHE A 363 15.36 7.94 -14.62
C PHE A 363 14.33 8.17 -15.74
N ALA A 364 14.64 7.69 -16.93
CA ALA A 364 13.63 7.61 -17.97
C ALA A 364 12.56 6.60 -17.50
N GLY A 365 11.30 7.01 -17.40
CA GLY A 365 10.23 6.19 -16.85
C GLY A 365 9.90 4.98 -17.72
N TYR A 366 9.99 5.10 -19.05
CA TYR A 366 9.71 4.01 -20.02
C TYR A 366 10.15 4.39 -21.43
#